data_36e23a48e5c82980c6bdfe3d6c11733b
#
_entry.id   36e23a48e5c82980c6bdfe3d6c11733b
#
_cell.length_a   1.000
_cell.length_b   1.000
_cell.length_c   1.000
_cell.angle_alpha   90.00
_cell.angle_beta   90.00
_cell.angle_gamma   90.00
#
_symmetry.space_group_name_H-M   'P 1'
#
loop_
_entity.id
_entity.type
_entity.pdbx_description
1 polymer ?
#
loop_
_entity_poly.entity_id
_entity_poly.type
_entity_poly.pdbx_seq_one_letter_code
_entity_poly.pdbx_strand_id
1 'polypeptide(L)'
;MQVNPYLFFNGNCEDALKYYEKMLGAKIDAMMPYEGGPADMPTPAEWKKKIMHASFTIDGEVVMASDAFPGDFHQPQGFAVALQIENPADAERRFKALADGGTVKMPFAKTFFSNGFGMCVDKFGTPWMVNCPAEGM
;
A
#
# COMPACT_ATOMS: atom_id res chain seq x y z
N MET A 1 11.21 -12.43 14.85
CA MET A 1 10.04 -11.52 14.83
C MET A 1 10.11 -10.61 13.60
N GLN A 2 8.98 -10.36 12.98
CA GLN A 2 8.88 -9.40 11.88
C GLN A 2 7.80 -8.38 12.22
N VAL A 3 7.98 -7.15 11.75
CA VAL A 3 6.96 -6.11 11.85
C VAL A 3 6.60 -5.72 10.42
N ASN A 4 5.37 -6.01 10.04
CA ASN A 4 4.91 -5.81 8.66
C ASN A 4 3.71 -4.87 8.62
N PRO A 5 3.67 -3.94 7.67
CA PRO A 5 2.44 -3.19 7.43
C PRO A 5 1.32 -4.14 7.01
N TYR A 6 0.11 -3.86 7.45
CA TYR A 6 -1.07 -4.58 7.02
C TYR A 6 -2.09 -3.55 6.54
N LEU A 7 -2.46 -3.63 5.27
CA LEU A 7 -3.32 -2.64 4.63
C LEU A 7 -4.73 -3.19 4.51
N PHE A 8 -5.71 -2.42 4.98
CA PHE A 8 -7.12 -2.78 4.82
C PHE A 8 -7.75 -1.96 3.71
N PHE A 9 -8.50 -2.64 2.84
CA PHE A 9 -9.20 -2.05 1.71
C PHE A 9 -10.70 -2.30 1.84
N ASN A 10 -11.47 -1.57 1.06
CA ASN A 10 -12.94 -1.68 1.08
C ASN A 10 -13.45 -2.30 -0.22
N GLY A 11 -12.98 -3.52 -0.51
CA GLY A 11 -13.39 -4.26 -1.69
C GLY A 11 -12.49 -4.06 -2.91
N ASN A 12 -11.45 -3.24 -2.80
CA ASN A 12 -10.53 -2.95 -3.91
C ASN A 12 -9.11 -3.44 -3.67
N CYS A 13 -8.92 -4.41 -2.77
CA CYS A 13 -7.60 -4.96 -2.45
C CYS A 13 -6.90 -5.52 -3.69
N GLU A 14 -7.58 -6.35 -4.47
CA GLU A 14 -6.98 -6.96 -5.65
C GLU A 14 -6.52 -5.90 -6.65
N ASP A 15 -7.35 -4.91 -6.93
CA ASP A 15 -6.99 -3.82 -7.85
C ASP A 15 -5.79 -3.04 -7.34
N ALA A 16 -5.73 -2.78 -6.03
CA ALA A 16 -4.63 -2.06 -5.42
C ALA A 16 -3.33 -2.84 -5.57
N LEU A 17 -3.33 -4.13 -5.23
CA LEU A 17 -2.12 -4.95 -5.31
C LEU A 17 -1.61 -5.10 -6.74
N LYS A 18 -2.51 -5.24 -7.70
CA LYS A 18 -2.13 -5.28 -9.12
C LYS A 18 -1.54 -3.96 -9.59
N TYR A 19 -2.05 -2.84 -9.08
CA TYR A 19 -1.49 -1.52 -9.37
C TYR A 19 -0.08 -1.40 -8.80
N TYR A 20 0.14 -1.81 -7.55
CA TYR A 20 1.46 -1.78 -6.94
C TYR A 20 2.45 -2.67 -7.68
N GLU A 21 1.99 -3.84 -8.15
CA GLU A 21 2.82 -4.73 -8.95
C GLU A 21 3.27 -4.06 -10.24
N LYS A 22 2.35 -3.40 -10.93
CA LYS A 22 2.63 -2.72 -12.18
C LYS A 22 3.49 -1.47 -12.00
N MET A 23 3.18 -0.65 -10.99
CA MET A 23 3.75 0.69 -10.86
C MET A 23 4.93 0.78 -9.90
N LEU A 24 5.03 -0.11 -8.93
CA LEU A 24 6.11 -0.10 -7.94
C LEU A 24 7.06 -1.27 -8.09
N GLY A 25 6.79 -2.18 -9.02
CA GLY A 25 7.59 -3.39 -9.15
C GLY A 25 7.36 -4.36 -8.00
N ALA A 26 6.23 -4.26 -7.32
CA ALA A 26 5.89 -5.20 -6.26
C ALA A 26 5.61 -6.58 -6.85
N LYS A 27 5.78 -7.61 -6.01
CA LYS A 27 5.46 -8.98 -6.38
C LYS A 27 4.36 -9.48 -5.48
N ILE A 28 3.23 -9.93 -6.06
CA ILE A 28 2.15 -10.55 -5.30
C ILE A 28 2.57 -11.95 -4.96
N ASP A 29 2.68 -12.27 -3.66
CA ASP A 29 3.12 -13.58 -3.19
C ASP A 29 1.93 -14.50 -2.89
N ALA A 30 0.83 -13.95 -2.39
CA ALA A 30 -0.37 -14.71 -2.08
C ALA A 30 -1.60 -13.81 -2.17
N MET A 31 -2.72 -14.39 -2.57
CA MET A 31 -4.00 -13.68 -2.63
C MET A 31 -5.12 -14.69 -2.47
N MET A 32 -5.79 -14.67 -1.31
CA MET A 32 -6.81 -15.65 -0.95
C MET A 32 -8.17 -14.98 -0.80
N PRO A 33 -9.19 -15.42 -1.57
CA PRO A 33 -10.52 -14.85 -1.45
C PRO A 33 -11.26 -15.39 -0.21
N TYR A 34 -12.31 -14.68 0.19
CA TYR A 34 -13.15 -15.11 1.32
C TYR A 34 -13.82 -16.44 1.06
N GLU A 35 -14.21 -16.75 -0.19
CA GLU A 35 -14.94 -17.98 -0.51
C GLU A 35 -14.16 -19.25 -0.24
N GLY A 36 -12.87 -19.18 -0.04
CA GLY A 36 -12.04 -20.32 0.34
C GLY A 36 -11.82 -20.43 1.85
N GLY A 37 -12.48 -19.58 2.64
CA GLY A 37 -12.28 -19.52 4.07
C GLY A 37 -13.03 -20.60 4.85
N PRO A 38 -12.96 -20.53 6.20
CA PRO A 38 -13.64 -21.50 7.06
C PRO A 38 -15.14 -21.57 6.78
N ALA A 39 -15.70 -22.80 6.81
CA ALA A 39 -17.11 -23.02 6.51
C ALA A 39 -18.05 -22.34 7.50
N ASP A 40 -17.57 -22.07 8.71
CA ASP A 40 -18.37 -21.43 9.77
C ASP A 40 -18.32 -19.90 9.72
N MET A 41 -17.61 -19.31 8.72
CA MET A 41 -17.57 -17.88 8.56
C MET A 41 -18.60 -17.45 7.50
N PRO A 42 -19.74 -16.86 7.91
CA PRO A 42 -20.74 -16.43 6.95
C PRO A 42 -20.22 -15.23 6.14
N THR A 43 -20.20 -15.40 4.81
CA THR A 43 -19.71 -14.35 3.91
C THR A 43 -20.84 -13.93 2.98
N PRO A 44 -21.17 -12.62 2.91
CA PRO A 44 -22.14 -12.13 1.92
C PRO A 44 -21.73 -12.52 0.51
N ALA A 45 -22.70 -12.78 -0.35
CA ALA A 45 -22.44 -13.23 -1.72
C ALA A 45 -21.54 -12.25 -2.49
N GLU A 46 -21.75 -10.95 -2.32
CA GLU A 46 -20.99 -9.92 -3.00
C GLU A 46 -19.56 -9.80 -2.49
N TRP A 47 -19.24 -10.43 -1.34
CA TRP A 47 -17.89 -10.38 -0.75
C TRP A 47 -17.08 -11.67 -0.97
N LYS A 48 -17.69 -12.71 -1.52
CA LYS A 48 -17.02 -14.01 -1.67
C LYS A 48 -15.72 -13.94 -2.46
N LYS A 49 -15.66 -13.10 -3.49
CA LYS A 49 -14.46 -12.94 -4.33
C LYS A 49 -13.52 -11.86 -3.83
N LYS A 50 -13.89 -11.13 -2.78
CA LYS A 50 -13.00 -10.15 -2.17
C LYS A 50 -11.91 -10.86 -1.39
N ILE A 51 -10.85 -10.15 -1.07
CA ILE A 51 -9.62 -10.75 -0.57
C ILE A 51 -9.65 -10.84 0.95
N MET A 52 -9.61 -12.07 1.46
CA MET A 52 -9.54 -12.35 2.90
C MET A 52 -8.13 -12.11 3.44
N HIS A 53 -7.12 -12.43 2.64
CA HIS A 53 -5.71 -12.20 3.01
C HIS A 53 -4.84 -12.20 1.76
N ALA A 54 -3.88 -11.30 1.74
CA ALA A 54 -2.89 -11.24 0.67
C ALA A 54 -1.56 -10.78 1.23
N SER A 55 -0.48 -11.11 0.52
CA SER A 55 0.84 -10.57 0.82
C SER A 55 1.54 -10.20 -0.49
N PHE A 56 2.36 -9.17 -0.43
CA PHE A 56 3.19 -8.76 -1.56
C PHE A 56 4.51 -8.23 -1.03
N THR A 57 5.50 -8.19 -1.92
CA THR A 57 6.86 -7.80 -1.58
C THR A 57 7.28 -6.64 -2.45
N ILE A 58 7.81 -5.57 -1.84
CA ILE A 58 8.41 -4.44 -2.53
C ILE A 58 9.89 -4.42 -2.14
N ASP A 59 10.78 -4.65 -3.11
CA ASP A 59 12.23 -4.64 -2.90
C ASP A 59 12.63 -5.47 -1.66
N GLY A 60 12.03 -6.67 -1.52
CA GLY A 60 12.33 -7.59 -0.43
C GLY A 60 11.54 -7.37 0.86
N GLU A 61 10.79 -6.30 0.95
CA GLU A 61 10.00 -5.99 2.14
C GLU A 61 8.57 -6.47 2.00
N VAL A 62 8.08 -7.23 2.99
CA VAL A 62 6.76 -7.86 2.93
C VAL A 62 5.70 -6.93 3.50
N VAL A 63 4.63 -6.75 2.72
CA VAL A 63 3.43 -6.02 3.13
C VAL A 63 2.24 -6.96 2.99
N MET A 64 1.35 -6.95 3.98
CA MET A 64 0.15 -7.77 3.96
C MET A 64 -1.08 -6.91 3.73
N ALA A 65 -2.15 -7.52 3.25
CA ALA A 65 -3.35 -6.76 2.91
C ALA A 65 -4.60 -7.66 2.91
N SER A 66 -5.75 -7.02 3.00
CA SER A 66 -7.03 -7.69 2.78
C SER A 66 -8.11 -6.66 2.51
N ASP A 67 -9.27 -7.13 2.03
CA ASP A 67 -10.48 -6.34 2.09
C ASP A 67 -11.07 -6.51 3.48
N ALA A 68 -11.38 -5.41 4.17
CA ALA A 68 -12.03 -5.47 5.46
C ALA A 68 -13.40 -6.14 5.30
N PHE A 69 -13.85 -6.88 6.32
CA PHE A 69 -15.17 -7.47 6.29
C PHE A 69 -16.23 -6.35 6.19
N PRO A 70 -17.35 -6.58 5.49
CA PRO A 70 -18.36 -5.53 5.33
C PRO A 70 -18.75 -4.89 6.65
N GLY A 71 -18.70 -3.55 6.70
CA GLY A 71 -19.01 -2.80 7.91
C GLY A 71 -17.82 -2.51 8.80
N ASP A 72 -16.67 -3.15 8.57
CA ASP A 72 -15.48 -2.99 9.43
C ASP A 72 -14.43 -2.06 8.84
N PHE A 73 -14.64 -1.56 7.63
CA PHE A 73 -13.66 -0.68 7.00
C PHE A 73 -13.68 0.71 7.62
N HIS A 74 -12.47 1.22 7.92
CA HIS A 74 -12.26 2.61 8.31
C HIS A 74 -11.17 3.19 7.44
N GLN A 75 -11.33 4.45 7.01
CA GLN A 75 -10.33 5.13 6.19
C GLN A 75 -9.01 5.20 6.97
N PRO A 76 -7.92 4.64 6.43
CA PRO A 76 -6.61 4.71 7.10
C PRO A 76 -6.16 6.15 7.31
N GLN A 77 -5.74 6.46 8.54
CA GLN A 77 -5.19 7.77 8.89
C GLN A 77 -4.34 7.63 10.13
N GLY A 78 -3.51 8.64 10.38
CA GLY A 78 -2.65 8.65 11.55
C GLY A 78 -1.36 7.87 11.39
N PHE A 79 -1.11 7.29 10.21
CA PHE A 79 0.13 6.58 9.89
C PHE A 79 0.32 6.59 8.37
N ALA A 80 1.49 6.17 7.92
CA ALA A 80 1.77 6.02 6.50
C ALA A 80 2.74 4.87 6.29
N VAL A 81 2.66 4.24 5.12
CA VAL A 81 3.69 3.30 4.69
C VAL A 81 4.83 4.13 4.09
N ALA A 82 6.02 4.00 4.66
CA ALA A 82 7.16 4.82 4.25
C ALA A 82 8.11 4.00 3.35
N LEU A 83 8.40 4.53 2.17
CA LEU A 83 9.40 3.97 1.27
C LEU A 83 10.67 4.80 1.39
N GLN A 84 11.78 4.13 1.72
CA GLN A 84 13.10 4.74 1.78
C GLN A 84 13.84 4.37 0.52
N ILE A 85 14.10 5.33 -0.37
CA ILE A 85 14.65 5.09 -1.70
C ILE A 85 15.88 5.95 -1.90
N GLU A 86 17.04 5.32 -2.15
CA GLU A 86 18.32 6.04 -2.23
C GLU A 86 18.44 6.93 -3.47
N ASN A 87 17.91 6.48 -4.60
CA ASN A 87 18.03 7.23 -5.86
C ASN A 87 16.92 8.27 -5.97
N PRO A 88 17.24 9.59 -6.04
CA PRO A 88 16.20 10.62 -6.07
C PRO A 88 15.26 10.52 -7.27
N ALA A 89 15.76 10.15 -8.44
CA ALA A 89 14.91 10.02 -9.63
C ALA A 89 13.93 8.86 -9.48
N ASP A 90 14.38 7.74 -8.91
CA ASP A 90 13.51 6.60 -8.64
C ASP A 90 12.48 6.92 -7.56
N ALA A 91 12.90 7.65 -6.53
CA ALA A 91 11.99 8.09 -5.47
C ALA A 91 10.87 8.98 -6.04
N GLU A 92 11.22 9.94 -6.89
CA GLU A 92 10.24 10.81 -7.52
C GLU A 92 9.28 10.03 -8.42
N ARG A 93 9.80 9.10 -9.20
CA ARG A 93 9.00 8.27 -10.09
C ARG A 93 7.97 7.45 -9.31
N ARG A 94 8.41 6.81 -8.22
CA ARG A 94 7.51 6.01 -7.38
C ARG A 94 6.48 6.88 -6.67
N PHE A 95 6.89 8.07 -6.21
CA PHE A 95 5.95 9.01 -5.60
C PHE A 95 4.85 9.41 -6.58
N LYS A 96 5.22 9.76 -7.81
CA LYS A 96 4.25 10.16 -8.83
C LYS A 96 3.27 9.03 -9.15
N ALA A 97 3.77 7.79 -9.19
CA ALA A 97 2.92 6.62 -9.41
C ALA A 97 1.91 6.45 -8.28
N LEU A 98 2.34 6.60 -7.02
CA LEU A 98 1.46 6.48 -5.87
C LEU A 98 0.46 7.63 -5.79
N ALA A 99 0.86 8.83 -6.17
CA ALA A 99 0.00 10.01 -6.10
C ALA A 99 -1.03 10.08 -7.24
N ASP A 100 -0.80 9.33 -8.33
CA ASP A 100 -1.66 9.39 -9.50
C ASP A 100 -3.08 8.91 -9.18
N GLY A 101 -4.06 9.79 -9.42
CA GLY A 101 -5.46 9.51 -9.08
C GLY A 101 -5.78 9.61 -7.61
N GLY A 102 -4.80 9.92 -6.77
CA GLY A 102 -4.97 10.11 -5.35
C GLY A 102 -4.88 11.56 -4.92
N THR A 103 -4.43 11.78 -3.69
CA THR A 103 -4.31 13.13 -3.11
C THR A 103 -2.88 13.36 -2.64
N VAL A 104 -2.24 14.41 -3.14
CA VAL A 104 -0.92 14.83 -2.66
C VAL A 104 -1.12 15.63 -1.37
N LYS A 105 -0.52 15.14 -0.28
CA LYS A 105 -0.54 15.84 1.01
C LYS A 105 0.65 16.77 1.15
N MET A 106 1.81 16.33 0.68
CA MET A 106 3.04 17.13 0.63
C MET A 106 3.74 16.81 -0.69
N PRO A 107 3.90 17.80 -1.59
CA PRO A 107 4.56 17.56 -2.88
C PRO A 107 5.99 17.05 -2.68
N PHE A 108 6.43 16.17 -3.58
CA PHE A 108 7.78 15.63 -3.53
C PHE A 108 8.78 16.74 -3.81
N ALA A 109 9.66 17.01 -2.84
CA ALA A 109 10.64 18.09 -2.93
C ALA A 109 11.79 17.82 -1.98
N LYS A 110 12.93 18.45 -2.26
CA LYS A 110 14.08 18.41 -1.38
C LYS A 110 13.76 19.16 -0.08
N THR A 111 14.21 18.60 1.05
CA THR A 111 14.07 19.23 2.37
C THR A 111 15.45 19.35 3.02
N PHE A 112 15.51 19.91 4.24
CA PHE A 112 16.78 19.99 4.95
C PHE A 112 17.27 18.62 5.44
N PHE A 113 16.36 17.64 5.56
CA PHE A 113 16.71 16.30 6.04
C PHE A 113 16.73 15.24 4.93
N SER A 114 16.37 15.60 3.69
CA SER A 114 16.25 14.61 2.62
C SER A 114 16.58 15.20 1.25
N ASN A 115 17.01 14.34 0.33
CA ASN A 115 17.19 14.70 -1.07
C ASN A 115 15.88 14.68 -1.84
N GLY A 116 14.82 14.18 -1.23
CA GLY A 116 13.48 14.18 -1.77
C GLY A 116 12.53 13.60 -0.74
N PHE A 117 11.39 14.24 -0.53
CA PHE A 117 10.39 13.80 0.43
C PHE A 117 9.01 14.21 -0.06
N GLY A 118 8.05 13.29 0.03
CA GLY A 118 6.67 13.58 -0.32
C GLY A 118 5.71 12.69 0.44
N MET A 119 4.47 13.15 0.55
CA MET A 119 3.40 12.40 1.20
C MET A 119 2.15 12.44 0.34
N CYS A 120 1.46 11.32 0.23
CA CYS A 120 0.23 11.23 -0.54
C CYS A 120 -0.69 10.17 0.05
N VAL A 121 -1.95 10.22 -0.36
CA VAL A 121 -2.89 9.12 -0.19
C VAL A 121 -3.18 8.62 -1.58
N ASP A 122 -2.97 7.33 -1.85
CA ASP A 122 -3.16 6.81 -3.19
C ASP A 122 -4.66 6.70 -3.53
N LYS A 123 -4.96 6.37 -4.78
CA LYS A 123 -6.35 6.29 -5.25
C LYS A 123 -7.16 5.18 -4.58
N PHE A 124 -6.50 4.28 -3.86
CA PHE A 124 -7.16 3.20 -3.11
C PHE A 124 -7.35 3.55 -1.64
N GLY A 125 -6.85 4.71 -1.20
CA GLY A 125 -7.03 5.19 0.16
C GLY A 125 -5.88 4.93 1.11
N THR A 126 -4.76 4.37 0.64
CA THR A 126 -3.60 4.09 1.49
C THR A 126 -2.68 5.30 1.58
N PRO A 127 -2.30 5.72 2.79
CA PRO A 127 -1.34 6.82 2.95
C PRO A 127 0.10 6.32 2.77
N TRP A 128 0.86 7.06 1.97
CA TRP A 128 2.26 6.76 1.65
C TRP A 128 3.15 7.95 1.94
N MET A 129 4.38 7.64 2.30
CA MET A 129 5.44 8.60 2.44
C MET A 129 6.62 8.08 1.62
N VAL A 130 7.21 8.93 0.78
CA VAL A 130 8.39 8.56 0.01
C VAL A 130 9.52 9.47 0.44
N ASN A 131 10.62 8.87 0.89
CA ASN A 131 11.78 9.59 1.37
C ASN A 131 13.04 9.13 0.65
N CYS A 132 13.81 10.08 0.15
CA CYS A 132 15.16 9.84 -0.35
C CYS A 132 16.11 10.47 0.68
N PRO A 133 16.70 9.67 1.58
CA PRO A 133 17.49 10.23 2.68
C PRO A 133 18.68 11.03 2.17
N ALA A 134 18.99 12.14 2.85
CA ALA A 134 20.23 12.86 2.60
C ALA A 134 21.39 12.01 3.13
N GLU A 135 22.58 12.24 2.55
CA GLU A 135 23.78 11.52 2.99
C GLU A 135 24.00 11.72 4.48
N GLY A 136 24.18 10.63 5.21
CA GLY A 136 24.41 10.65 6.65
C GLY A 136 23.14 10.68 7.51
N MET A 137 21.96 10.57 6.91
CA MET A 137 20.69 10.60 7.65
C MET A 137 20.00 9.24 7.69
#